data_a902a20111e7f2f81a42d3afe6704d9d
#
_entry.id   a902a20111e7f2f81a42d3afe6704d9d
#
_cell.length_a   1.000
_cell.length_b   1.000
_cell.length_c   1.000
_cell.angle_alpha   90.00
_cell.angle_beta   90.00
_cell.angle_gamma   90.00
#
_symmetry.space_group_name_H-M   'P 1'
#
loop_
_entity.id
_entity.type
_entity.pdbx_description
1 polymer ?
#
loop_
_entity_poly.entity_id
_entity_poly.type
_entity_poly.pdbx_seq_one_letter_code
_entity_poly.pdbx_strand_id
1 'polypeptide(L)'
;MRPTDVQVHWPVRITDVTAKSVKVRGLHDGTTVAILLEYSDPSEDPEDAAALEFMVGDTKAHFAHGQPMAQVEGGPVNIWYWKNKDGKGADLGAKGFGTLKPHAHQDVKAKGVYQGGVWKVVFSRPLSTEHVAEDTQFKPGTFASIAFAVWDGKKMETGQPKEKGSEKAISSWWYFRADAPPDYSPYMYALLAVALALGFE
;
A
#
# COMPACT_ATOMS: atom_id res chain seq x y z
N MET A 1 9.08 2.55 8.47
CA MET A 1 8.09 3.64 8.47
C MET A 1 7.31 3.55 9.77
N ARG A 2 7.08 4.66 10.46
CA ARG A 2 6.30 4.68 11.71
C ARG A 2 4.89 5.16 11.40
N PRO A 3 3.86 4.62 12.05
CA PRO A 3 2.53 5.21 11.97
C PRO A 3 2.60 6.65 12.51
N THR A 4 2.13 7.59 11.75
CA THR A 4 2.07 9.00 12.17
C THR A 4 0.72 9.37 12.76
N ASP A 5 -0.31 8.60 12.37
CA ASP A 5 -1.67 8.78 12.83
C ASP A 5 -2.33 7.46 13.15
N VAL A 6 -3.24 7.52 14.08
CA VAL A 6 -4.19 6.48 14.38
C VAL A 6 -5.54 6.93 13.88
N GLN A 7 -6.24 6.07 13.19
CA GLN A 7 -7.56 6.40 12.72
C GLN A 7 -8.44 6.80 13.91
N VAL A 8 -8.97 8.01 13.85
CA VAL A 8 -9.93 8.47 14.84
C VAL A 8 -11.29 7.92 14.46
N HIS A 9 -11.76 7.01 15.27
CA HIS A 9 -13.16 6.67 15.27
C HIS A 9 -13.81 7.55 16.35
N TRP A 10 -14.73 8.41 15.92
CA TRP A 10 -15.39 9.31 16.86
C TRP A 10 -16.03 8.52 18.02
N PRO A 11 -15.80 8.91 19.27
CA PRO A 11 -15.04 10.06 19.74
C PRO A 11 -13.60 9.74 20.24
N VAL A 12 -13.03 8.58 19.96
CA VAL A 12 -11.84 8.07 20.64
C VAL A 12 -10.66 7.91 19.71
N ARG A 13 -9.53 8.42 20.11
CA ARG A 13 -8.24 8.24 19.44
C ARG A 13 -7.42 7.17 20.15
N ILE A 14 -6.92 6.20 19.42
CA ILE A 14 -5.95 5.22 19.91
C ILE A 14 -4.56 5.86 19.86
N THR A 15 -3.90 5.95 21.00
CA THR A 15 -2.57 6.56 21.12
C THR A 15 -1.45 5.56 21.27
N ASP A 16 -1.76 4.32 21.63
CA ASP A 16 -0.79 3.24 21.82
C ASP A 16 -1.11 2.06 20.88
N VAL A 17 -0.65 2.16 19.64
CA VAL A 17 -0.83 1.15 18.62
C VAL A 17 0.17 0.00 18.76
N THR A 18 -0.25 -1.22 18.47
CA THR A 18 0.60 -2.41 18.48
C THR A 18 1.74 -2.29 17.46
N ALA A 19 1.41 -1.96 16.23
CA ALA A 19 2.40 -1.79 15.17
C ALA A 19 3.03 -0.39 15.23
N LYS A 20 4.13 -0.25 15.96
CA LYS A 20 4.87 1.02 16.08
C LYS A 20 5.59 1.44 14.80
N SER A 21 5.85 0.51 13.90
CA SER A 21 6.51 0.76 12.62
C SER A 21 6.17 -0.32 11.61
N VAL A 22 6.18 0.07 10.35
CA VAL A 22 6.06 -0.86 9.22
C VAL A 22 7.32 -0.71 8.37
N LYS A 23 8.00 -1.83 8.10
CA LYS A 23 9.08 -1.88 7.11
C LYS A 23 8.46 -2.13 5.75
N VAL A 24 8.84 -1.33 4.78
CA VAL A 24 8.30 -1.41 3.42
C VAL A 24 9.42 -1.67 2.43
N ARG A 25 9.23 -2.62 1.54
CA ARG A 25 10.10 -2.87 0.39
C ARG A 25 9.26 -3.01 -0.86
N GLY A 26 9.67 -2.38 -1.93
CA GLY A 26 9.03 -2.50 -3.23
C GLY A 26 10.03 -2.94 -4.29
N LEU A 27 9.55 -3.68 -5.27
CA LEU A 27 10.28 -4.05 -6.47
C LEU A 27 9.32 -4.16 -7.65
N HIS A 28 9.84 -4.12 -8.86
CA HIS A 28 9.08 -4.41 -10.08
C HIS A 28 10.00 -5.06 -11.13
N ASP A 29 9.38 -5.77 -12.07
CA ASP A 29 10.04 -6.42 -13.20
C ASP A 29 9.79 -5.72 -14.55
N GLY A 30 9.21 -4.53 -14.53
CA GLY A 30 8.80 -3.77 -15.72
C GLY A 30 7.35 -4.00 -16.11
N THR A 31 6.69 -5.03 -15.60
CA THR A 31 5.29 -5.39 -15.86
C THR A 31 4.45 -5.45 -14.60
N THR A 32 5.00 -5.96 -13.54
CA THR A 32 4.35 -6.17 -12.24
C THR A 32 5.11 -5.45 -11.14
N VAL A 33 4.40 -4.81 -10.23
CA VAL A 33 4.94 -4.26 -8.99
C VAL A 33 4.57 -5.18 -7.82
N ALA A 34 5.51 -5.37 -6.91
CA ALA A 34 5.29 -6.05 -5.65
C ALA A 34 5.77 -5.19 -4.48
N ILE A 35 4.96 -5.13 -3.42
CA ILE A 35 5.25 -4.35 -2.21
C ILE A 35 5.07 -5.25 -1.01
N LEU A 36 6.13 -5.36 -0.20
CA LEU A 36 6.17 -6.12 1.04
C LEU A 36 6.04 -5.18 2.23
N LEU A 37 5.13 -5.50 3.13
CA LEU A 37 5.00 -4.92 4.47
C LEU A 37 5.49 -5.92 5.50
N GLU A 38 6.35 -5.46 6.43
CA GLU A 38 6.73 -6.23 7.63
C GLU A 38 6.38 -5.39 8.85
N TYR A 39 5.59 -5.93 9.79
CA TYR A 39 5.21 -5.26 11.02
C TYR A 39 5.07 -6.25 12.17
N SER A 40 5.31 -5.75 13.39
CA SER A 40 5.17 -6.56 14.60
C SER A 40 3.72 -6.66 15.02
N ASP A 41 3.33 -7.86 15.43
CA ASP A 41 2.06 -8.20 16.01
C ASP A 41 2.29 -9.33 17.05
N PRO A 42 1.84 -9.19 18.29
CA PRO A 42 2.11 -10.20 19.32
C PRO A 42 1.34 -11.50 19.14
N SER A 43 0.28 -11.51 18.33
CA SER A 43 -0.55 -12.70 18.08
C SER A 43 -0.95 -12.79 16.60
N GLU A 44 -1.24 -14.00 16.16
CA GLU A 44 -1.86 -14.25 14.86
C GLU A 44 -3.37 -14.38 15.05
N ASP A 45 -4.11 -13.42 14.51
CA ASP A 45 -5.56 -13.36 14.64
C ASP A 45 -6.26 -13.36 13.27
N PRO A 46 -7.46 -13.92 13.15
CA PRO A 46 -8.19 -13.93 11.86
C PRO A 46 -8.51 -12.55 11.31
N GLU A 47 -8.63 -11.56 12.21
CA GLU A 47 -8.96 -10.17 11.85
C GLU A 47 -7.71 -9.31 11.56
N ASP A 48 -6.49 -9.88 11.70
CA ASP A 48 -5.26 -9.20 11.28
C ASP A 48 -5.33 -8.86 9.79
N ALA A 49 -4.91 -7.65 9.48
CA ALA A 49 -5.01 -7.16 8.11
C ALA A 49 -3.92 -6.14 7.78
N ALA A 50 -3.70 -5.95 6.50
CA ALA A 50 -2.81 -4.93 5.96
C ALA A 50 -3.42 -4.30 4.72
N ALA A 51 -3.09 -3.04 4.47
CA ALA A 51 -3.51 -2.35 3.26
C ALA A 51 -2.46 -1.36 2.76
N LEU A 52 -2.46 -1.19 1.46
CA LEU A 52 -1.83 -0.09 0.75
C LEU A 52 -2.93 0.80 0.19
N GLU A 53 -2.78 2.10 0.30
CA GLU A 53 -3.71 3.07 -0.27
C GLU A 53 -2.95 3.99 -1.19
N PHE A 54 -3.47 4.20 -2.39
CA PHE A 54 -2.88 5.04 -3.43
C PHE A 54 -3.87 6.08 -3.89
N MET A 55 -3.40 7.30 -4.19
CA MET A 55 -4.19 8.30 -4.90
C MET A 55 -4.39 7.88 -6.35
N VAL A 56 -5.57 8.08 -6.90
CA VAL A 56 -5.89 7.83 -8.31
C VAL A 56 -5.84 9.12 -9.10
N GLY A 57 -5.05 9.14 -10.18
CA GLY A 57 -4.84 10.32 -11.01
C GLY A 57 -4.17 11.46 -10.23
N ASP A 58 -4.50 12.69 -10.60
CA ASP A 58 -3.92 13.91 -9.99
C ASP A 58 -4.75 14.45 -8.81
N THR A 59 -5.72 13.67 -8.33
CA THR A 59 -6.58 14.09 -7.21
C THR A 59 -5.88 13.93 -5.87
N LYS A 60 -6.14 14.89 -4.96
CA LYS A 60 -5.66 14.80 -3.58
C LYS A 60 -6.68 14.10 -2.71
N ALA A 61 -6.23 13.11 -1.98
CA ALA A 61 -7.00 12.47 -0.92
C ALA A 61 -6.40 12.86 0.44
N HIS A 62 -7.24 13.07 1.43
CA HIS A 62 -6.83 13.47 2.76
C HIS A 62 -7.23 12.42 3.78
N PHE A 63 -6.41 12.25 4.83
CA PHE A 63 -6.76 11.47 6.01
C PHE A 63 -7.50 12.33 7.04
N ALA A 64 -8.21 11.67 7.94
CA ALA A 64 -9.00 12.33 8.98
C ALA A 64 -8.15 13.15 9.98
N HIS A 65 -6.90 12.78 10.25
CA HIS A 65 -5.96 13.49 11.14
C HIS A 65 -6.58 14.01 12.45
N GLY A 66 -7.43 13.22 13.06
CA GLY A 66 -8.12 13.62 14.30
C GLY A 66 -9.49 14.26 14.08
N GLN A 67 -9.93 14.44 12.86
CA GLN A 67 -11.30 14.88 12.53
C GLN A 67 -12.23 13.70 12.25
N PRO A 68 -13.55 13.85 12.44
CA PRO A 68 -14.49 12.84 11.99
C PRO A 68 -14.33 12.56 10.49
N MET A 69 -14.22 11.29 10.11
CA MET A 69 -14.01 10.89 8.71
C MET A 69 -15.05 11.47 7.74
N ALA A 70 -16.28 11.65 8.19
CA ALA A 70 -17.34 12.26 7.37
C ALA A 70 -17.11 13.74 7.00
N GLN A 71 -16.17 14.41 7.67
CA GLN A 71 -15.80 15.81 7.42
C GLN A 71 -14.51 15.96 6.63
N VAL A 72 -13.85 14.84 6.29
CA VAL A 72 -12.61 14.86 5.54
C VAL A 72 -12.93 14.87 4.06
N GLU A 73 -12.39 15.85 3.34
CA GLU A 73 -12.48 15.90 1.89
C GLU A 73 -11.71 14.72 1.28
N GLY A 74 -12.36 13.95 0.43
CA GLY A 74 -11.81 12.76 -0.20
C GLY A 74 -11.67 12.87 -1.70
N GLY A 75 -10.54 12.44 -2.23
CA GLY A 75 -10.38 12.10 -3.63
C GLY A 75 -10.52 10.58 -3.85
N PRO A 76 -10.61 10.11 -5.10
CA PRO A 76 -10.60 8.68 -5.37
C PRO A 76 -9.26 8.06 -4.95
N VAL A 77 -9.35 6.95 -4.26
CA VAL A 77 -8.20 6.13 -3.86
C VAL A 77 -8.40 4.69 -4.30
N ASN A 78 -7.31 4.05 -4.70
CA ASN A 78 -7.22 2.62 -4.93
C ASN A 78 -6.58 1.97 -3.70
N ILE A 79 -7.22 0.95 -3.15
CA ILE A 79 -6.81 0.31 -1.91
C ILE A 79 -6.56 -1.17 -2.17
N TRP A 80 -5.32 -1.61 -1.93
CA TRP A 80 -4.95 -3.02 -1.94
C TRP A 80 -5.05 -3.54 -0.52
N TYR A 81 -5.96 -4.47 -0.31
CA TYR A 81 -6.29 -4.96 1.01
C TYR A 81 -6.03 -6.47 1.13
N TRP A 82 -5.53 -6.88 2.27
CA TRP A 82 -5.38 -8.27 2.67
C TRP A 82 -5.85 -8.46 4.10
N LYS A 83 -6.52 -9.57 4.38
CA LYS A 83 -6.96 -9.97 5.69
C LYS A 83 -6.62 -11.43 5.92
N ASN A 84 -6.15 -11.77 7.13
CA ASN A 84 -5.67 -13.12 7.46
C ASN A 84 -6.72 -14.19 7.20
N LYS A 85 -7.93 -14.01 7.70
CA LYS A 85 -9.01 -14.99 7.51
C LYS A 85 -9.39 -15.25 6.05
N ASP A 86 -9.20 -14.26 5.18
CA ASP A 86 -9.57 -14.38 3.77
C ASP A 86 -8.40 -14.94 2.94
N GLY A 87 -7.16 -14.75 3.43
CA GLY A 87 -5.92 -15.30 2.87
C GLY A 87 -5.56 -14.81 1.48
N LYS A 88 -6.27 -13.80 0.94
CA LYS A 88 -6.11 -13.29 -0.43
C LYS A 88 -6.16 -11.77 -0.49
N GLY A 89 -5.65 -11.21 -1.59
CA GLY A 89 -5.77 -9.80 -1.91
C GLY A 89 -7.19 -9.42 -2.33
N ALA A 90 -7.55 -8.17 -2.06
CA ALA A 90 -8.74 -7.53 -2.59
C ALA A 90 -8.38 -6.15 -3.15
N ASP A 91 -8.94 -5.83 -4.30
CA ASP A 91 -8.83 -4.54 -4.96
C ASP A 91 -10.08 -3.72 -4.65
N LEU A 92 -9.87 -2.63 -3.92
CA LEU A 92 -10.96 -1.80 -3.41
C LEU A 92 -10.75 -0.37 -3.86
N GLY A 93 -11.86 0.38 -3.91
CA GLY A 93 -11.84 1.82 -4.12
C GLY A 93 -12.65 2.56 -3.07
N ALA A 94 -12.29 3.82 -2.83
CA ALA A 94 -13.06 4.72 -2.00
C ALA A 94 -12.97 6.16 -2.52
N LYS A 95 -13.99 6.96 -2.19
CA LYS A 95 -14.00 8.40 -2.43
C LYS A 95 -14.63 9.09 -1.21
N GLY A 96 -13.84 9.16 -0.14
CA GLY A 96 -14.31 9.66 1.14
C GLY A 96 -14.93 8.59 2.04
N PHE A 97 -15.36 9.01 3.22
CA PHE A 97 -15.89 8.13 4.26
C PHE A 97 -17.17 7.39 3.84
N GLY A 98 -17.23 6.10 4.16
CA GLY A 98 -18.42 5.27 3.90
C GLY A 98 -18.58 4.83 2.44
N THR A 99 -17.63 5.16 1.56
CA THR A 99 -17.71 4.84 0.12
C THR A 99 -16.82 3.66 -0.28
N LEU A 100 -16.16 2.99 0.68
CA LEU A 100 -15.31 1.83 0.42
C LEU A 100 -16.12 0.70 -0.21
N LYS A 101 -15.69 0.24 -1.36
CA LYS A 101 -16.30 -0.86 -2.11
C LYS A 101 -15.26 -1.66 -2.88
N PRO A 102 -15.47 -2.97 -3.09
CA PRO A 102 -14.66 -3.74 -4.03
C PRO A 102 -14.82 -3.18 -5.46
N HIS A 103 -13.72 -3.18 -6.20
CA HIS A 103 -13.78 -2.99 -7.65
C HIS A 103 -14.41 -4.23 -8.31
N ALA A 104 -15.01 -4.06 -9.49
CA ALA A 104 -15.55 -5.18 -10.27
C ALA A 104 -14.42 -6.10 -10.75
N HIS A 105 -13.27 -5.53 -11.06
CA HIS A 105 -12.01 -6.23 -11.35
C HIS A 105 -11.24 -6.47 -10.05
N GLN A 106 -10.46 -7.53 -9.99
CA GLN A 106 -9.69 -7.93 -8.80
C GLN A 106 -8.28 -8.31 -9.21
N ASP A 107 -7.49 -7.30 -9.59
CA ASP A 107 -6.13 -7.50 -10.12
C ASP A 107 -5.07 -7.61 -9.02
N VAL A 108 -5.41 -7.21 -7.79
CA VAL A 108 -4.53 -7.26 -6.64
C VAL A 108 -4.41 -8.69 -6.11
N LYS A 109 -3.18 -9.19 -6.04
CA LYS A 109 -2.83 -10.41 -5.32
C LYS A 109 -2.15 -10.05 -4.02
N ALA A 110 -2.46 -10.76 -2.95
CA ALA A 110 -1.74 -10.61 -1.69
C ALA A 110 -1.63 -11.95 -0.94
N LYS A 111 -0.56 -12.06 -0.15
CA LYS A 111 -0.32 -13.19 0.73
C LYS A 111 0.39 -12.72 1.99
N GLY A 112 -0.11 -13.12 3.15
CA GLY A 112 0.51 -12.92 4.45
C GLY A 112 1.15 -14.19 4.98
N VAL A 113 2.21 -14.02 5.77
CA VAL A 113 2.86 -15.07 6.57
C VAL A 113 3.18 -14.47 7.92
N TYR A 114 2.72 -15.13 8.97
CA TYR A 114 3.04 -14.80 10.35
C TYR A 114 4.17 -15.69 10.86
N GLN A 115 5.18 -15.10 11.45
CA GLN A 115 6.28 -15.85 12.04
C GLN A 115 6.93 -15.06 13.17
N GLY A 116 6.99 -15.64 14.36
CA GLY A 116 7.74 -15.08 15.48
C GLY A 116 7.31 -13.68 15.90
N GLY A 117 6.00 -13.39 15.91
CA GLY A 117 5.49 -12.07 16.28
C GLY A 117 5.60 -11.02 15.17
N VAL A 118 5.76 -11.44 13.92
CA VAL A 118 5.92 -10.53 12.77
C VAL A 118 5.06 -11.01 11.61
N TRP A 119 4.24 -10.13 11.09
CA TRP A 119 3.58 -10.29 9.80
C TRP A 119 4.50 -9.85 8.67
N LYS A 120 4.50 -10.65 7.59
CA LYS A 120 5.05 -10.32 6.28
C LYS A 120 3.94 -10.46 5.27
N VAL A 121 3.47 -9.33 4.76
CA VAL A 121 2.38 -9.30 3.77
C VAL A 121 2.90 -8.72 2.47
N VAL A 122 2.85 -9.52 1.40
CA VAL A 122 3.21 -9.08 0.06
C VAL A 122 1.96 -8.83 -0.76
N PHE A 123 1.95 -7.68 -1.43
CA PHE A 123 0.95 -7.30 -2.43
C PHE A 123 1.60 -7.26 -3.79
N SER A 124 0.88 -7.63 -4.84
CA SER A 124 1.35 -7.47 -6.22
C SER A 124 0.18 -7.22 -7.18
N ARG A 125 0.47 -6.43 -8.24
CA ARG A 125 -0.45 -6.13 -9.33
C ARG A 125 0.36 -5.71 -10.56
N PRO A 126 -0.17 -5.81 -11.79
CA PRO A 126 0.42 -5.15 -12.95
C PRO A 126 0.69 -3.66 -12.69
N LEU A 127 1.79 -3.13 -13.24
CA LEU A 127 2.12 -1.69 -13.14
C LEU A 127 1.00 -0.82 -13.72
N SER A 128 0.37 -1.29 -14.78
CA SER A 128 -0.74 -0.62 -15.44
C SER A 128 -1.93 -1.57 -15.59
N THR A 129 -3.13 -1.03 -15.50
CA THR A 129 -4.39 -1.73 -15.78
C THR A 129 -5.22 -0.93 -16.78
N GLU A 130 -6.27 -1.54 -17.31
CA GLU A 130 -7.24 -0.85 -18.18
C GLU A 130 -8.16 0.10 -17.39
N HIS A 131 -8.19 -0.03 -16.07
CA HIS A 131 -9.10 0.67 -15.17
C HIS A 131 -8.51 1.98 -14.65
N VAL A 132 -8.07 2.86 -15.56
CA VAL A 132 -7.33 4.08 -15.23
C VAL A 132 -8.08 5.08 -14.33
N ALA A 133 -9.40 5.01 -14.28
CA ALA A 133 -10.24 5.86 -13.43
C ALA A 133 -10.39 5.34 -11.99
N GLU A 134 -10.07 4.06 -11.76
CA GLU A 134 -10.24 3.38 -10.47
C GLU A 134 -8.90 2.95 -9.88
N ASP A 135 -7.90 2.66 -10.73
CA ASP A 135 -6.61 2.14 -10.35
C ASP A 135 -5.49 3.16 -10.50
N THR A 136 -4.60 3.15 -9.52
CA THR A 136 -3.33 3.87 -9.64
C THR A 136 -2.46 3.23 -10.72
N GLN A 137 -1.99 4.03 -11.66
CA GLN A 137 -1.09 3.60 -12.74
C GLN A 137 0.36 3.91 -12.34
N PHE A 138 1.21 2.88 -12.28
CA PHE A 138 2.62 3.04 -11.95
C PHE A 138 3.42 3.23 -13.24
N LYS A 139 4.00 4.41 -13.40
CA LYS A 139 4.91 4.68 -14.52
C LYS A 139 6.34 4.65 -14.02
N PRO A 140 7.23 3.82 -14.57
CA PRO A 140 8.64 3.82 -14.19
C PRO A 140 9.25 5.23 -14.22
N GLY A 141 10.01 5.56 -13.20
CA GLY A 141 10.61 6.89 -13.03
C GLY A 141 9.72 7.96 -12.41
N THR A 142 8.42 7.68 -12.16
CA THR A 142 7.49 8.62 -11.54
C THR A 142 7.14 8.23 -10.11
N PHE A 143 6.64 9.21 -9.35
CA PHE A 143 6.18 8.99 -7.99
C PHE A 143 4.69 8.70 -7.96
N ALA A 144 4.29 7.72 -7.16
CA ALA A 144 2.91 7.47 -6.75
C ALA A 144 2.77 7.78 -5.26
N SER A 145 1.71 8.48 -4.86
CA SER A 145 1.39 8.68 -3.45
C SER A 145 0.88 7.37 -2.86
N ILE A 146 1.46 6.98 -1.73
CA ILE A 146 1.14 5.72 -1.04
C ILE A 146 0.97 5.96 0.45
N ALA A 147 0.01 5.27 1.05
CA ALA A 147 -0.14 5.19 2.49
C ALA A 147 -0.35 3.73 2.92
N PHE A 148 -0.14 3.47 4.20
CA PHE A 148 -0.13 2.14 4.77
C PHE A 148 -1.09 2.06 5.93
N ALA A 149 -1.80 0.94 6.04
CA ALA A 149 -2.59 0.61 7.20
C ALA A 149 -2.34 -0.84 7.61
N VAL A 150 -2.28 -1.09 8.91
CA VAL A 150 -2.19 -2.44 9.48
C VAL A 150 -3.15 -2.55 10.66
N TRP A 151 -3.70 -3.73 10.86
CA TRP A 151 -4.68 -4.01 11.92
C TRP A 151 -4.16 -5.14 12.80
N ASP A 152 -4.26 -4.93 14.12
CA ASP A 152 -4.17 -5.97 15.14
C ASP A 152 -5.58 -6.46 15.43
N GLY A 153 -5.90 -7.66 14.99
CA GLY A 153 -7.23 -8.25 15.08
C GLY A 153 -7.67 -8.63 16.48
N LYS A 154 -6.73 -8.73 17.43
CA LYS A 154 -7.02 -9.02 18.82
C LYS A 154 -7.44 -7.79 19.60
N LYS A 155 -6.85 -6.64 19.27
CA LYS A 155 -7.18 -5.38 19.91
C LYS A 155 -8.39 -4.75 19.26
N MET A 156 -9.23 -4.20 20.09
CA MET A 156 -10.43 -3.49 19.66
C MET A 156 -10.13 -1.99 19.63
N GLU A 157 -10.62 -1.31 18.62
CA GLU A 157 -10.69 0.14 18.67
C GLU A 157 -11.58 0.57 19.83
N THR A 158 -11.03 1.43 20.70
CA THR A 158 -11.78 1.92 21.87
C THR A 158 -13.04 2.64 21.40
N GLY A 159 -14.19 2.29 21.94
CA GLY A 159 -15.48 2.87 21.57
C GLY A 159 -16.23 2.13 20.46
N GLN A 160 -15.67 1.04 19.91
CA GLN A 160 -16.37 0.15 18.98
C GLN A 160 -17.11 -0.97 19.72
N PRO A 161 -18.22 -1.47 19.16
CA PRO A 161 -18.82 -2.71 19.64
C PRO A 161 -17.84 -3.85 19.58
N LYS A 162 -17.82 -4.68 20.62
CA LYS A 162 -16.87 -5.83 20.78
C LYS A 162 -16.76 -6.76 19.57
N GLU A 163 -17.75 -6.75 18.70
CA GLU A 163 -17.87 -7.67 17.56
C GLU A 163 -17.23 -7.14 16.26
N LYS A 164 -16.70 -5.91 16.25
CA LYS A 164 -16.23 -5.25 15.02
C LYS A 164 -14.89 -4.54 15.16
N GLY A 165 -14.23 -4.61 16.32
CA GLY A 165 -13.05 -3.83 16.56
C GLY A 165 -11.77 -4.59 16.25
N SER A 166 -10.95 -3.99 15.45
CA SER A 166 -9.51 -4.26 15.39
C SER A 166 -8.80 -2.92 15.48
N GLU A 167 -7.66 -2.91 16.14
CA GLU A 167 -6.84 -1.72 16.19
C GLU A 167 -6.27 -1.45 14.80
N LYS A 168 -6.52 -0.26 14.27
CA LYS A 168 -5.99 0.18 12.97
C LYS A 168 -4.93 1.26 13.16
N ALA A 169 -3.71 0.96 12.76
CA ALA A 169 -2.63 1.93 12.64
C ALA A 169 -2.47 2.38 11.19
N ILE A 170 -2.42 3.69 10.94
CA ILE A 170 -2.25 4.27 9.62
C ILE A 170 -1.02 5.16 9.56
N SER A 171 -0.39 5.25 8.38
CA SER A 171 0.67 6.21 8.09
C SER A 171 0.09 7.51 7.53
N SER A 172 0.89 8.58 7.47
CA SER A 172 0.68 9.67 6.52
C SER A 172 0.96 9.21 5.09
N TRP A 173 0.73 10.14 4.13
CA TRP A 173 1.13 9.93 2.74
C TRP A 173 2.64 9.94 2.59
N TRP A 174 3.13 8.97 1.80
CA TRP A 174 4.51 8.82 1.36
C TRP A 174 4.56 8.73 -0.16
N TYR A 175 5.76 8.59 -0.69
CA TYR A 175 5.94 8.44 -2.12
C TYR A 175 6.62 7.10 -2.41
N PHE A 176 6.03 6.35 -3.33
CA PHE A 176 6.63 5.18 -3.95
C PHE A 176 7.08 5.55 -5.34
N ARG A 177 8.29 5.15 -5.71
CA ARG A 177 8.82 5.30 -7.06
C ARG A 177 9.23 3.93 -7.58
N ALA A 178 8.64 3.53 -8.70
CA ALA A 178 9.14 2.42 -9.49
C ALA A 178 10.29 2.97 -10.35
N ASP A 179 11.54 2.60 -10.04
CA ASP A 179 12.67 3.08 -10.81
C ASP A 179 12.63 2.50 -12.22
N ALA A 180 13.02 3.30 -13.22
CA ALA A 180 13.19 2.80 -14.55
C ALA A 180 14.33 1.76 -14.58
N PRO A 181 14.25 0.73 -15.41
CA PRO A 181 15.39 -0.15 -15.64
C PRO A 181 16.63 0.67 -15.98
N PRO A 182 17.82 0.25 -15.53
CA PRO A 182 19.04 0.96 -15.89
C PRO A 182 19.18 0.99 -17.41
N ASP A 183 19.40 2.19 -17.95
CA ASP A 183 19.68 2.37 -19.38
C ASP A 183 21.14 2.08 -19.64
N TYR A 184 21.42 0.94 -20.26
CA TYR A 184 22.75 0.53 -20.66
C TYR A 184 23.14 1.03 -22.07
N SER A 185 22.26 1.70 -22.78
CA SER A 185 22.52 2.17 -24.16
C SER A 185 23.77 3.06 -24.28
N PRO A 186 24.07 3.98 -23.34
CA PRO A 186 25.29 4.78 -23.42
C PRO A 186 26.57 3.91 -23.39
N TYR A 187 26.56 2.83 -22.58
CA TYR A 187 27.69 1.91 -22.50
C TYR A 187 27.83 1.07 -23.77
N MET A 188 26.70 0.64 -24.33
CA MET A 188 26.68 -0.10 -25.61
C MET A 188 27.20 0.77 -26.75
N TYR A 189 26.81 2.05 -26.84
CA TYR A 189 27.32 2.97 -27.85
C TYR A 189 28.80 3.25 -27.65
N ALA A 190 29.26 3.39 -26.41
CA ALA A 190 30.67 3.57 -26.12
C ALA A 190 31.50 2.36 -26.53
N LEU A 191 31.02 1.14 -26.22
CA LEU A 191 31.64 -0.11 -26.65
C LEU A 191 31.73 -0.21 -28.18
N LEU A 192 30.62 0.10 -28.87
CA LEU A 192 30.57 0.10 -30.32
C LEU A 192 31.55 1.09 -30.92
N ALA A 193 31.64 2.30 -30.38
CA ALA A 193 32.59 3.31 -30.83
C ALA A 193 34.05 2.86 -30.66
N VAL A 194 34.37 2.23 -29.53
CA VAL A 194 35.69 1.67 -29.28
C VAL A 194 35.99 0.53 -30.27
N ALA A 195 35.06 -0.38 -30.50
CA ALA A 195 35.21 -1.48 -31.44
C ALA A 195 35.52 -0.97 -32.87
N LEU A 196 34.74 0.01 -33.33
CA LEU A 196 34.94 0.67 -34.62
C LEU A 196 36.29 1.37 -34.71
N ALA A 197 36.73 2.07 -33.64
CA ALA A 197 38.02 2.74 -33.59
C ALA A 197 39.21 1.76 -33.62
N LEU A 198 39.03 0.55 -33.06
CA LEU A 198 40.04 -0.49 -33.05
C LEU A 198 40.02 -1.41 -34.28
N GLY A 199 39.05 -1.18 -35.20
CA GLY A 199 38.97 -1.97 -36.44
C GLY A 199 38.47 -3.41 -36.24
N PHE A 200 37.71 -3.67 -35.21
CA PHE A 200 36.98 -4.95 -35.10
C PHE A 200 35.77 -4.89 -36.02
N GLU A 201 35.81 -5.71 -37.09
CA GLU A 201 34.68 -5.97 -37.99
C GLU A 201 33.79 -7.12 -37.44
#